data_15a7e07242af23ccd04407463ba69ccc
#
_entry.id   15a7e07242af23ccd04407463ba69ccc
#
_cell.length_a   1.000
_cell.length_b   1.000
_cell.length_c   1.000
_cell.angle_alpha   90.00
_cell.angle_beta   90.00
_cell.angle_gamma   90.00
#
_symmetry.space_group_name_H-M   'P 1'
#
loop_
_entity.id
_entity.type
_entity.pdbx_description
1 polymer ?
#
loop_
_entity_poly.entity_id
_entity_poly.type
_entity_poly.pdbx_seq_one_letter_code
_entity_poly.pdbx_strand_id
1 'polypeptide(L)'
;LSPYLYFSGNCEEAIAFYQQATGAELTVKMTWGDVPAEKKQQPQKQNSPSAEQPADDKIMHALLHIGDGELQMSDSAEAVSYNGFAVSLSSNDPAEGKRWFDNLSAGGKVTLEWEETFWAAGFGTLIDKFGVPWRINVNKPATD
;
A
#
# COMPACT_ATOMS: atom_id res chain seq x y z
N LEU A 1 0.33 12.80 -7.93
CA LEU A 1 0.06 12.52 -6.51
C LEU A 1 0.02 11.02 -6.29
N SER A 2 0.77 10.53 -5.31
CA SER A 2 0.71 9.13 -4.92
C SER A 2 0.86 9.01 -3.41
N PRO A 3 0.16 8.06 -2.79
CA PRO A 3 0.33 7.83 -1.36
C PRO A 3 1.70 7.27 -1.05
N TYR A 4 2.19 7.58 0.13
CA TYR A 4 3.44 7.05 0.64
C TYR A 4 3.16 6.40 1.99
N LEU A 5 3.39 5.09 2.09
CA LEU A 5 3.11 4.34 3.31
C LEU A 5 4.40 4.01 4.03
N TYR A 6 4.41 4.24 5.32
CA TYR A 6 5.52 3.82 6.19
C TYR A 6 5.14 2.54 6.92
N PHE A 7 6.07 1.62 6.99
CA PHE A 7 5.92 0.36 7.72
C PHE A 7 6.96 0.32 8.84
N SER A 8 6.73 -0.52 9.83
CA SER A 8 7.63 -0.62 10.97
C SER A 8 8.48 -1.89 10.91
N GLY A 9 9.19 -2.07 9.79
CA GLY A 9 10.11 -3.17 9.58
C GLY A 9 9.56 -4.30 8.74
N ASN A 10 8.30 -4.23 8.30
CA ASN A 10 7.64 -5.28 7.53
C ASN A 10 7.25 -4.85 6.12
N CYS A 11 7.91 -3.83 5.58
CA CYS A 11 7.60 -3.31 4.24
C CYS A 11 7.81 -4.37 3.15
N GLU A 12 8.88 -5.15 3.22
CA GLU A 12 9.14 -6.18 2.21
C GLU A 12 8.01 -7.22 2.16
N GLU A 13 7.52 -7.61 3.33
CA GLU A 13 6.38 -8.51 3.45
C GLU A 13 5.12 -7.89 2.84
N ALA A 14 4.91 -6.59 3.09
CA ALA A 14 3.78 -5.87 2.52
C ALA A 14 3.88 -5.79 0.99
N ILE A 15 5.07 -5.54 0.45
CA ILE A 15 5.29 -5.53 -1.00
C ILE A 15 4.85 -6.85 -1.61
N ALA A 16 5.32 -7.98 -1.07
CA ALA A 16 4.97 -9.30 -1.58
C ALA A 16 3.47 -9.55 -1.48
N PHE A 17 2.85 -9.15 -0.38
CA PHE A 17 1.41 -9.29 -0.19
C PHE A 17 0.62 -8.50 -1.23
N TYR A 18 0.99 -7.25 -1.47
CA TYR A 18 0.28 -6.41 -2.45
C TYR A 18 0.49 -6.89 -3.88
N GLN A 19 1.69 -7.39 -4.20
CA GLN A 19 1.92 -8.01 -5.51
C GLN A 19 1.01 -9.21 -5.74
N GLN A 20 0.88 -10.05 -4.74
CA GLN A 20 0.05 -11.25 -4.83
C GLN A 20 -1.43 -10.91 -4.86
N ALA A 21 -1.85 -9.94 -4.06
CA ALA A 21 -3.27 -9.58 -3.92
C ALA A 21 -3.81 -8.81 -5.13
N THR A 22 -3.00 -7.95 -5.75
CA THR A 22 -3.47 -7.02 -6.78
C THR A 22 -2.78 -7.19 -8.12
N GLY A 23 -1.72 -7.98 -8.20
CA GLY A 23 -0.90 -8.04 -9.41
C GLY A 23 0.01 -6.82 -9.58
N ALA A 24 0.28 -6.11 -8.49
CA ALA A 24 1.11 -4.91 -8.53
C ALA A 24 2.49 -5.21 -9.11
N GLU A 25 3.01 -4.24 -9.85
CA GLU A 25 4.36 -4.32 -10.43
C GLU A 25 5.32 -3.52 -9.57
N LEU A 26 6.40 -4.19 -9.12
CA LEU A 26 7.45 -3.53 -8.34
C LEU A 26 8.47 -2.94 -9.32
N THR A 27 8.58 -1.62 -9.34
CA THR A 27 9.47 -0.92 -10.28
C THR A 27 10.71 -0.33 -9.63
N VAL A 28 10.65 -0.04 -8.32
CA VAL A 28 11.81 0.46 -7.56
C VAL A 28 11.84 -0.26 -6.23
N LYS A 29 13.02 -0.74 -5.85
CA LYS A 29 13.24 -1.32 -4.52
C LYS A 29 14.66 -1.01 -4.10
N MET A 30 14.80 -0.26 -3.01
CA MET A 30 16.09 0.03 -2.41
C MET A 30 16.03 -0.29 -0.93
N THR A 31 17.10 -0.89 -0.43
CA THR A 31 17.23 -1.17 1.01
C THR A 31 18.15 -0.13 1.64
N TRP A 32 18.13 -0.05 2.96
CA TRP A 32 19.06 0.83 3.69
C TRP A 32 20.51 0.41 3.46
N GLY A 33 20.77 -0.89 3.20
CA GLY A 33 22.09 -1.37 2.85
C GLY A 33 22.62 -0.88 1.52
N ASP A 34 21.73 -0.47 0.61
CA ASP A 34 22.09 0.08 -0.70
C ASP A 34 22.57 1.54 -0.62
N VAL A 35 22.32 2.21 0.52
CA VAL A 35 22.75 3.60 0.70
C VAL A 35 24.25 3.63 0.93
N PRO A 36 25.02 4.46 0.17
CA PRO A 36 26.46 4.56 0.41
C PRO A 36 26.78 4.95 1.85
N ALA A 37 27.84 4.36 2.41
CA ALA A 37 28.21 4.58 3.81
C ALA A 37 28.32 6.07 4.17
N GLU A 38 28.86 6.87 3.28
CA GLU A 38 28.99 8.31 3.47
C GLU A 38 27.67 9.05 3.53
N LYS A 39 26.61 8.46 2.95
CA LYS A 39 25.26 9.05 2.96
C LYS A 39 24.42 8.60 4.16
N LYS A 40 24.78 7.48 4.79
CA LYS A 40 24.03 6.96 5.92
C LYS A 40 24.09 7.86 7.15
N GLN A 41 25.10 8.70 7.24
CA GLN A 41 25.27 9.62 8.37
C GLN A 41 24.49 10.92 8.20
N GLN A 42 23.89 11.15 7.04
CA GLN A 42 23.07 12.32 6.82
C GLN A 42 21.72 12.14 7.51
N PRO A 43 21.15 13.19 8.13
CA PRO A 43 19.86 13.06 8.76
C PRO A 43 18.79 12.63 7.75
N GLN A 44 18.16 11.50 7.99
CA GLN A 44 17.05 11.01 7.17
C GLN A 44 15.75 11.52 7.79
N LYS A 45 15.54 12.83 7.70
CA LYS A 45 14.43 13.48 8.37
C LYS A 45 13.06 13.09 7.83
N GLN A 46 13.04 12.44 6.67
CA GLN A 46 11.79 12.06 6.01
C GLN A 46 11.17 10.81 6.60
N ASN A 47 12.00 9.88 7.09
CA ASN A 47 11.53 8.56 7.50
C ASN A 47 11.50 8.37 9.00
N SER A 48 12.21 9.20 9.75
CA SER A 48 12.23 9.09 11.20
C SER A 48 12.66 10.43 11.81
N PRO A 49 11.89 10.95 12.78
CA PRO A 49 12.33 12.12 13.52
C PRO A 49 13.49 11.80 14.47
N SER A 50 13.72 10.55 14.81
CA SER A 50 14.90 10.13 15.58
C SER A 50 16.08 9.96 14.63
N ALA A 51 17.28 9.94 15.18
CA ALA A 51 18.50 9.74 14.39
C ALA A 51 18.71 8.29 13.98
N GLU A 52 17.86 7.37 14.43
CA GLU A 52 18.00 5.95 14.15
C GLU A 52 17.54 5.62 12.74
N GLN A 53 18.32 4.79 12.07
CA GLN A 53 17.95 4.24 10.78
C GLN A 53 17.52 2.79 10.95
N PRO A 54 16.61 2.30 10.09
CA PRO A 54 16.30 0.87 10.03
C PRO A 54 17.54 0.04 9.67
N ALA A 55 17.46 -1.26 9.94
CA ALA A 55 18.55 -2.18 9.60
C ALA A 55 18.78 -2.22 8.08
N ASP A 56 19.96 -2.67 7.67
CA ASP A 56 20.37 -2.67 6.27
C ASP A 56 19.46 -3.46 5.34
N ASP A 57 18.78 -4.50 5.84
CA ASP A 57 17.87 -5.31 5.03
C ASP A 57 16.48 -4.71 4.90
N LYS A 58 16.20 -3.63 5.60
CA LYS A 58 14.89 -2.98 5.56
C LYS A 58 14.78 -2.06 4.33
N ILE A 59 13.54 -1.80 3.93
CA ILE A 59 13.27 -1.05 2.72
C ILE A 59 13.42 0.45 2.97
N MET A 60 14.31 1.09 2.22
CA MET A 60 14.47 2.54 2.23
C MET A 60 13.45 3.20 1.31
N HIS A 61 13.14 2.57 0.18
CA HIS A 61 12.17 3.09 -0.77
C HIS A 61 11.73 1.99 -1.72
N ALA A 62 10.42 1.90 -1.96
CA ALA A 62 9.86 1.00 -2.96
C ALA A 62 8.71 1.70 -3.67
N LEU A 63 8.50 1.33 -4.92
CA LEU A 63 7.42 1.86 -5.75
C LEU A 63 6.69 0.69 -6.42
N LEU A 64 5.40 0.61 -6.15
CA LEU A 64 4.51 -0.35 -6.78
C LEU A 64 3.56 0.36 -7.74
N HIS A 65 3.31 -0.24 -8.88
CA HIS A 65 2.24 0.17 -9.78
C HIS A 65 1.06 -0.78 -9.62
N ILE A 66 -0.10 -0.23 -9.31
CA ILE A 66 -1.34 -0.99 -9.15
C ILE A 66 -2.40 -0.31 -10.03
N GLY A 67 -2.91 -1.03 -11.03
CA GLY A 67 -3.85 -0.42 -11.97
C GLY A 67 -3.21 0.79 -12.64
N ASP A 68 -3.87 1.94 -12.57
CA ASP A 68 -3.35 3.19 -13.13
C ASP A 68 -2.60 4.03 -12.10
N GLY A 69 -2.43 3.53 -10.88
CA GLY A 69 -1.86 4.29 -9.79
C GLY A 69 -0.52 3.78 -9.31
N GLU A 70 0.04 4.53 -8.40
CA GLU A 70 1.33 4.21 -7.79
C GLU A 70 1.20 4.24 -6.29
N LEU A 71 1.96 3.37 -5.63
CA LEU A 71 2.04 3.29 -4.18
C LEU A 71 3.51 3.27 -3.79
N GLN A 72 3.91 4.24 -2.97
CA GLN A 72 5.28 4.31 -2.47
C GLN A 72 5.33 3.77 -1.05
N MET A 73 6.42 3.15 -0.68
CA MET A 73 6.53 2.45 0.59
C MET A 73 7.96 2.47 1.11
N SER A 74 8.10 2.47 2.43
CA SER A 74 9.40 2.26 3.07
C SER A 74 9.21 1.79 4.51
N ASP A 75 10.29 1.35 5.12
CA ASP A 75 10.32 1.02 6.54
C ASP A 75 10.76 2.23 7.35
N SER A 76 10.08 2.45 8.47
CA SER A 76 10.46 3.43 9.46
C SER A 76 11.09 2.69 10.65
N ALA A 77 12.01 3.36 11.36
CA ALA A 77 12.56 2.82 12.60
C ALA A 77 11.54 2.88 13.75
N GLU A 78 10.45 3.61 13.56
CA GLU A 78 9.44 3.83 14.59
C GLU A 78 8.19 3.03 14.32
N ALA A 79 7.37 2.83 15.36
CA ALA A 79 6.07 2.21 15.21
C ALA A 79 5.16 3.12 14.38
N VAL A 80 4.33 2.53 13.54
CA VAL A 80 3.43 3.27 12.67
C VAL A 80 1.98 2.90 12.95
N SER A 81 1.09 3.84 12.66
CA SER A 81 -0.35 3.59 12.66
C SER A 81 -0.96 4.32 11.46
N TYR A 82 -2.09 3.81 10.97
CA TYR A 82 -2.74 4.36 9.78
C TYR A 82 -4.14 4.82 10.17
N ASN A 83 -4.37 6.12 10.07
CA ASN A 83 -5.59 6.72 10.58
C ASN A 83 -5.97 7.94 9.75
N GLY A 84 -7.27 8.10 9.53
CA GLY A 84 -7.78 9.29 8.86
C GLY A 84 -7.67 9.29 7.34
N PHE A 85 -7.40 8.14 6.72
CA PHE A 85 -7.31 8.03 5.26
C PHE A 85 -7.62 6.61 4.82
N ALA A 86 -7.74 6.42 3.52
CA ALA A 86 -7.77 5.09 2.91
C ALA A 86 -7.08 5.16 1.55
N VAL A 87 -6.44 4.06 1.18
CA VAL A 87 -5.91 3.92 -0.17
C VAL A 87 -7.08 3.51 -1.07
N SER A 88 -7.35 4.29 -2.10
CA SER A 88 -8.47 4.05 -3.00
C SER A 88 -8.00 3.41 -4.28
N LEU A 89 -8.55 2.24 -4.60
CA LEU A 89 -8.19 1.48 -5.79
C LEU A 89 -9.45 1.25 -6.61
N SER A 90 -9.41 1.66 -7.89
CA SER A 90 -10.57 1.59 -8.77
C SER A 90 -10.31 0.66 -9.94
N SER A 91 -11.37 -0.02 -10.37
CA SER A 91 -11.36 -0.88 -11.54
C SER A 91 -12.60 -0.61 -12.38
N ASN A 92 -12.55 -0.95 -13.66
CA ASN A 92 -13.73 -0.93 -14.52
C ASN A 92 -14.34 -2.34 -14.70
N ASP A 93 -13.70 -3.34 -14.06
CA ASP A 93 -14.12 -4.74 -14.18
C ASP A 93 -14.57 -5.24 -12.80
N PRO A 94 -15.87 -5.58 -12.63
CA PRO A 94 -16.36 -6.07 -11.33
C PRO A 94 -15.64 -7.30 -10.82
N ALA A 95 -15.24 -8.23 -11.71
CA ALA A 95 -14.52 -9.43 -11.29
C ALA A 95 -13.13 -9.09 -10.73
N GLU A 96 -12.45 -8.14 -11.37
CA GLU A 96 -11.14 -7.69 -10.91
C GLU A 96 -11.25 -6.98 -9.56
N GLY A 97 -12.21 -6.07 -9.42
CA GLY A 97 -12.39 -5.34 -8.16
C GLY A 97 -12.73 -6.27 -7.00
N LYS A 98 -13.61 -7.24 -7.23
CA LYS A 98 -13.97 -8.21 -6.21
C LYS A 98 -12.77 -9.07 -5.81
N ARG A 99 -11.95 -9.44 -6.76
CA ARG A 99 -10.73 -10.22 -6.51
C ARG A 99 -9.74 -9.43 -5.65
N TRP A 100 -9.52 -8.16 -5.99
CA TRP A 100 -8.69 -7.27 -5.17
C TRP A 100 -9.22 -7.17 -3.73
N PHE A 101 -10.54 -6.96 -3.62
CA PHE A 101 -11.17 -6.82 -2.31
C PHE A 101 -10.98 -8.07 -1.45
N ASP A 102 -11.24 -9.24 -2.03
CA ASP A 102 -11.11 -10.50 -1.30
C ASP A 102 -9.65 -10.76 -0.91
N ASN A 103 -8.71 -10.51 -1.83
CA ASN A 103 -7.31 -10.80 -1.58
C ASN A 103 -6.71 -9.83 -0.55
N LEU A 104 -7.05 -8.54 -0.65
CA LEU A 104 -6.52 -7.54 0.28
C LEU A 104 -7.09 -7.71 1.68
N SER A 105 -8.30 -8.23 1.80
CA SER A 105 -8.91 -8.43 3.12
C SER A 105 -8.44 -9.70 3.82
N ALA A 106 -7.71 -10.58 3.14
CA ALA A 106 -7.20 -11.81 3.73
C ALA A 106 -6.24 -11.51 4.87
N GLY A 107 -6.52 -12.03 6.06
CA GLY A 107 -5.73 -11.76 7.27
C GLY A 107 -6.02 -10.41 7.90
N GLY A 108 -6.87 -9.61 7.28
CA GLY A 108 -7.29 -8.32 7.79
C GLY A 108 -8.74 -8.31 8.21
N LYS A 109 -9.42 -7.20 7.94
CA LYS A 109 -10.80 -7.01 8.40
C LYS A 109 -11.60 -6.28 7.32
N VAL A 110 -12.77 -6.83 6.98
CA VAL A 110 -13.73 -6.12 6.13
C VAL A 110 -14.47 -5.11 7.00
N THR A 111 -14.44 -3.84 6.58
CA THR A 111 -15.13 -2.76 7.31
C THR A 111 -16.44 -2.38 6.65
N LEU A 112 -16.59 -2.64 5.35
CA LEU A 112 -17.87 -2.52 4.64
C LEU A 112 -17.93 -3.64 3.60
N GLU A 113 -18.95 -4.46 3.68
CA GLU A 113 -19.11 -5.62 2.79
C GLU A 113 -19.24 -5.19 1.34
N TRP A 114 -18.75 -6.03 0.46
CA TRP A 114 -18.80 -5.78 -0.98
C TRP A 114 -20.24 -5.79 -1.48
N GLU A 115 -20.64 -4.70 -2.14
CA GLU A 115 -21.97 -4.64 -2.74
C GLU A 115 -22.01 -3.60 -3.86
N GLU A 116 -23.03 -3.70 -4.70
CA GLU A 116 -23.32 -2.66 -5.69
C GLU A 116 -23.99 -1.49 -4.99
N THR A 117 -23.62 -0.28 -5.39
CA THR A 117 -24.20 0.96 -4.86
C THR A 117 -24.78 1.77 -6.02
N PHE A 118 -25.39 2.94 -5.72
CA PHE A 118 -25.92 3.77 -6.78
C PHE A 118 -24.81 4.42 -7.63
N TRP A 119 -23.58 4.52 -7.10
CA TRP A 119 -22.46 5.13 -7.83
C TRP A 119 -21.48 4.10 -8.38
N ALA A 120 -21.52 2.86 -7.92
CA ALA A 120 -20.50 1.86 -8.24
C ALA A 120 -21.12 0.53 -8.59
N ALA A 121 -20.52 -0.17 -9.54
CA ALA A 121 -20.89 -1.55 -9.86
C ALA A 121 -20.43 -2.53 -8.77
N GLY A 122 -19.48 -2.13 -7.95
CA GLY A 122 -19.03 -2.87 -6.78
C GLY A 122 -18.24 -1.94 -5.89
N PHE A 123 -18.38 -2.10 -4.59
CA PHE A 123 -17.72 -1.24 -3.62
C PHE A 123 -17.58 -1.95 -2.29
N GLY A 124 -16.44 -1.78 -1.64
CA GLY A 124 -16.22 -2.28 -0.30
C GLY A 124 -15.03 -1.61 0.34
N THR A 125 -14.95 -1.68 1.66
CA THR A 125 -13.82 -1.15 2.39
C THR A 125 -13.26 -2.20 3.33
N LEU A 126 -11.97 -2.13 3.58
CA LEU A 126 -11.29 -3.10 4.42
C LEU A 126 -10.07 -2.47 5.09
N ILE A 127 -9.56 -3.16 6.08
CA ILE A 127 -8.24 -2.87 6.66
C ILE A 127 -7.42 -4.13 6.42
N ASP A 128 -6.27 -3.99 5.76
CA ASP A 128 -5.46 -5.16 5.42
C ASP A 128 -4.73 -5.71 6.65
N LYS A 129 -4.02 -6.83 6.49
CA LYS A 129 -3.34 -7.47 7.62
C LYS A 129 -2.22 -6.63 8.23
N PHE A 130 -1.80 -5.57 7.56
CA PHE A 130 -0.80 -4.62 8.09
C PHE A 130 -1.45 -3.41 8.76
N GLY A 131 -2.77 -3.32 8.71
CA GLY A 131 -3.50 -2.21 9.30
C GLY A 131 -3.79 -1.06 8.34
N VAL A 132 -3.43 -1.20 7.07
CA VAL A 132 -3.67 -0.15 6.07
C VAL A 132 -5.11 -0.19 5.59
N PRO A 133 -5.84 0.93 5.65
CA PRO A 133 -7.22 0.97 5.18
C PRO A 133 -7.29 1.14 3.67
N TRP A 134 -8.18 0.37 3.04
CA TRP A 134 -8.39 0.37 1.59
C TRP A 134 -9.87 0.57 1.28
N ARG A 135 -10.14 1.23 0.17
CA ARG A 135 -11.47 1.25 -0.42
C ARG A 135 -11.35 0.82 -1.87
N ILE A 136 -12.15 -0.16 -2.27
CA ILE A 136 -12.12 -0.72 -3.61
C ILE A 136 -13.42 -0.33 -4.29
N ASN A 137 -13.31 0.28 -5.47
CA ASN A 137 -14.45 0.79 -6.21
C ASN A 137 -14.41 0.28 -7.65
N VAL A 138 -15.54 -0.23 -8.11
CA VAL A 138 -15.69 -0.58 -9.53
C VAL A 138 -16.62 0.44 -10.16
N ASN A 139 -16.12 1.11 -11.18
CA ASN A 139 -16.90 2.12 -11.88
C ASN A 139 -18.06 1.50 -12.64
N LYS A 140 -19.21 2.15 -12.64
CA LYS A 140 -20.33 1.73 -13.48
C LYS A 140 -20.00 2.04 -14.93
N PRO A 141 -20.45 1.18 -15.87
CA PRO A 141 -20.28 1.51 -17.29
C PRO A 141 -20.91 2.85 -17.60
N ALA A 142 -20.30 3.60 -18.53
CA ALA A 142 -20.88 4.85 -18.97
C ALA A 142 -22.27 4.57 -19.59
N THR A 143 -23.26 5.33 -19.13
CA THR A 143 -24.60 5.24 -19.70
C THR A 143 -24.79 6.36 -20.72
N ASP A 144 -25.28 6.00 -21.88
CA ASP A 144 -25.56 6.98 -22.93
C ASP A 144 -26.79 7.81 -22.59
#